data_f9b3c08d4d364bcf3212f0b8c09795de
#
_entry.id   f9b3c08d4d364bcf3212f0b8c09795de
#
_cell.length_a   1.000
_cell.length_b   1.000
_cell.length_c   1.000
_cell.angle_alpha   90.00
_cell.angle_beta   90.00
_cell.angle_gamma   90.00
#
_symmetry.space_group_name_H-M   'P 1'
#
loop_
_entity.id
_entity.type
_entity.pdbx_description
1 polymer ?
#
loop_
_entity_poly.entity_id
_entity_poly.type
_entity_poly.pdbx_seq_one_letter_code
_entity_poly.pdbx_strand_id
1 'polypeptide(L)'
;FPGGGPQKNGLDPHLYSGREQVYPGGMFEYHLKPFRDAIDNNLAVIMPYYGITVDQTSENVAIGFNKELLTDLLRGELGYKGVICSDWGIINGRHWGVSDLSIEERYVKAIEAGIDQFGGEKDTDVVVTLIQKNSLSIDRINKSVRRILKNKFDLGLFDNPYVNIEEVENKVSTDRNIAL
;
A
#
# COMPACT_ATOMS: atom_id res chain seq x y z
N PHE A 1 -1.74 -6.03 -0.83
CA PHE A 1 -0.57 -6.85 -0.54
C PHE A 1 -0.56 -7.23 0.93
N PRO A 2 -0.30 -8.48 1.31
CA PRO A 2 -0.15 -9.68 0.49
C PRO A 2 -1.48 -10.40 0.16
N GLY A 3 -2.58 -9.68 0.11
CA GLY A 3 -3.90 -10.17 -0.30
C GLY A 3 -4.80 -10.63 0.85
N GLY A 4 -6.10 -10.80 0.54
CA GLY A 4 -7.13 -11.15 1.52
C GLY A 4 -7.37 -12.66 1.71
N GLY A 5 -6.68 -13.52 0.95
CA GLY A 5 -6.89 -14.98 1.01
C GLY A 5 -6.72 -15.61 2.38
N PRO A 6 -5.72 -15.18 3.20
CA PRO A 6 -5.51 -15.73 4.53
C PRO A 6 -6.35 -15.06 5.63
N GLN A 7 -7.43 -14.38 5.27
CA GLN A 7 -8.32 -13.71 6.22
C GLN A 7 -8.93 -14.71 7.20
N LYS A 8 -8.74 -14.49 8.50
CA LYS A 8 -9.23 -15.39 9.56
C LYS A 8 -10.75 -15.52 9.49
N ASN A 9 -11.24 -16.74 9.34
CA ASN A 9 -12.66 -17.10 9.25
C ASN A 9 -13.44 -16.37 8.12
N GLY A 10 -12.75 -15.80 7.12
CA GLY A 10 -13.37 -15.01 6.06
C GLY A 10 -14.04 -13.72 6.53
N LEU A 11 -13.65 -13.21 7.71
CA LEU A 11 -14.24 -11.99 8.28
C LEU A 11 -13.77 -10.74 7.55
N ASP A 12 -14.62 -9.71 7.52
CA ASP A 12 -14.33 -8.44 6.85
C ASP A 12 -13.23 -7.66 7.58
N PRO A 13 -12.10 -7.34 6.93
CA PRO A 13 -10.97 -6.62 7.53
C PRO A 13 -11.25 -5.14 7.82
N HIS A 14 -12.36 -4.59 7.28
CA HIS A 14 -12.81 -3.24 7.63
C HIS A 14 -13.35 -3.17 9.07
N LEU A 15 -13.68 -4.32 9.65
CA LEU A 15 -14.17 -4.44 11.01
C LEU A 15 -13.05 -4.92 11.94
N TYR A 16 -13.10 -4.50 13.20
CA TYR A 16 -12.13 -4.91 14.21
C TYR A 16 -12.04 -6.42 14.39
N SER A 17 -13.17 -7.13 14.28
CA SER A 17 -13.25 -8.60 14.36
C SER A 17 -12.54 -9.32 13.22
N GLY A 18 -12.40 -8.67 12.07
CA GLY A 18 -11.76 -9.21 10.87
C GLY A 18 -10.31 -8.76 10.65
N ARG A 19 -9.65 -8.16 11.64
CA ARG A 19 -8.32 -7.59 11.48
C ARG A 19 -7.18 -8.60 11.31
N GLU A 20 -7.41 -9.87 11.56
CA GLU A 20 -6.35 -10.89 11.59
C GLU A 20 -6.27 -11.67 10.28
N GLN A 21 -5.05 -11.79 9.76
CA GLN A 21 -4.70 -12.72 8.70
C GLN A 21 -3.85 -13.85 9.29
N VAL A 22 -4.24 -15.08 9.03
CA VAL A 22 -3.58 -16.27 9.55
C VAL A 22 -3.10 -17.13 8.39
N TYR A 23 -1.95 -17.75 8.56
CA TYR A 23 -1.28 -18.53 7.51
C TYR A 23 -1.08 -19.99 7.96
N PRO A 24 -2.16 -20.78 8.04
CA PRO A 24 -2.04 -22.17 8.51
C PRO A 24 -1.09 -22.95 7.60
N GLY A 25 -0.28 -23.81 8.21
CA GLY A 25 0.72 -24.60 7.49
C GLY A 25 1.90 -23.80 6.94
N GLY A 26 2.14 -22.57 7.43
CA GLY A 26 3.26 -21.74 6.97
C GLY A 26 3.12 -21.22 5.55
N MET A 27 1.90 -21.00 5.08
CA MET A 27 1.59 -20.67 3.67
C MET A 27 1.80 -19.20 3.31
N PHE A 28 2.52 -18.41 4.10
CA PHE A 28 2.78 -16.99 3.80
C PHE A 28 3.42 -16.81 2.41
N GLU A 29 4.47 -17.56 2.11
CA GLU A 29 5.15 -17.52 0.81
C GLU A 29 4.24 -17.89 -0.36
N TYR A 30 3.27 -18.77 -0.16
CA TYR A 30 2.29 -19.10 -1.20
C TYR A 30 1.45 -17.87 -1.59
N HIS A 31 1.04 -17.06 -0.61
CA HIS A 31 0.27 -15.84 -0.85
C HIS A 31 1.09 -14.71 -1.49
N LEU A 32 2.42 -14.75 -1.42
CA LEU A 32 3.28 -13.78 -2.09
C LEU A 32 3.44 -14.02 -3.60
N LYS A 33 3.19 -15.24 -4.10
CA LYS A 33 3.44 -15.60 -5.51
C LYS A 33 2.82 -14.61 -6.51
N PRO A 34 1.51 -14.26 -6.46
CA PRO A 34 0.93 -13.36 -7.45
C PRO A 34 1.55 -11.95 -7.40
N PHE A 35 2.04 -11.53 -6.24
CA PHE A 35 2.72 -10.25 -6.10
C PHE A 35 4.14 -10.28 -6.67
N ARG A 36 4.88 -11.37 -6.51
CA ARG A 36 6.18 -11.57 -7.17
C ARG A 36 6.02 -11.46 -8.68
N ASP A 37 5.08 -12.19 -9.27
CA ASP A 37 4.82 -12.15 -10.70
C ASP A 37 4.43 -10.75 -11.19
N ALA A 38 3.59 -10.03 -10.43
CA ALA A 38 3.19 -8.66 -10.76
C ALA A 38 4.38 -7.68 -10.67
N ILE A 39 5.25 -7.82 -9.67
CA ILE A 39 6.44 -6.98 -9.49
C ILE A 39 7.43 -7.20 -10.64
N ASP A 40 7.65 -8.45 -11.03
CA ASP A 40 8.52 -8.83 -12.17
C ASP A 40 7.98 -8.28 -13.49
N ASN A 41 6.67 -8.03 -13.59
CA ASN A 41 6.00 -7.39 -14.72
C ASN A 41 5.76 -5.87 -14.52
N ASN A 42 6.59 -5.20 -13.75
CA ASN A 42 6.60 -3.73 -13.56
C ASN A 42 5.33 -3.15 -12.94
N LEU A 43 4.79 -3.79 -11.90
CA LEU A 43 3.66 -3.27 -11.13
C LEU A 43 3.93 -1.83 -10.68
N ALA A 44 3.10 -0.87 -11.14
CA ALA A 44 3.30 0.55 -10.89
C ALA A 44 2.91 0.98 -9.47
N VAL A 45 1.77 0.47 -8.96
CA VAL A 45 1.23 0.82 -7.64
C VAL A 45 0.80 -0.44 -6.92
N ILE A 46 1.10 -0.53 -5.63
CA ILE A 46 0.64 -1.61 -4.76
C ILE A 46 -0.06 -1.02 -3.52
N MET A 47 -1.12 -1.68 -3.07
CA MET A 47 -1.87 -1.29 -1.88
C MET A 47 -1.70 -2.36 -0.80
N PRO A 48 -1.17 -2.01 0.39
CA PRO A 48 -1.18 -2.89 1.55
C PRO A 48 -2.63 -3.15 2.00
N TYR A 49 -2.91 -4.38 2.39
CA TYR A 49 -4.20 -4.77 2.94
C TYR A 49 -4.38 -4.23 4.37
N TYR A 50 -5.61 -4.09 4.86
CA TYR A 50 -5.88 -3.62 6.24
C TYR A 50 -5.39 -4.56 7.33
N GLY A 51 -5.28 -5.86 7.04
CA GLY A 51 -5.08 -6.90 8.03
C GLY A 51 -3.74 -6.84 8.75
N ILE A 52 -3.69 -7.56 9.86
CA ILE A 52 -2.48 -7.89 10.61
C ILE A 52 -2.03 -9.27 10.15
N THR A 53 -0.85 -9.41 9.62
CA THR A 53 -0.24 -10.71 9.30
C THR A 53 0.26 -11.36 10.59
N VAL A 54 -0.62 -12.07 11.28
CA VAL A 54 -0.34 -12.58 12.63
C VAL A 54 0.88 -13.49 12.63
N ASP A 55 1.84 -13.17 13.52
CA ASP A 55 3.07 -13.93 13.76
C ASP A 55 3.97 -14.14 12.52
N GLN A 56 3.85 -13.26 11.51
CA GLN A 56 4.75 -13.29 10.34
C GLN A 56 5.92 -12.29 10.44
N THR A 57 5.84 -11.35 11.37
CA THR A 57 6.86 -10.34 11.63
C THR A 57 7.04 -10.12 13.13
N SER A 58 8.03 -9.33 13.53
CA SER A 58 8.33 -9.06 14.94
C SER A 58 7.21 -8.31 15.67
N GLU A 59 6.34 -7.61 14.93
CA GLU A 59 5.21 -6.87 15.50
C GLU A 59 3.88 -7.20 14.79
N ASN A 60 2.83 -7.41 15.57
CA ASN A 60 1.48 -7.66 15.06
C ASN A 60 0.71 -6.32 14.87
N VAL A 61 1.05 -5.61 13.80
CA VAL A 61 0.38 -4.37 13.37
C VAL A 61 -0.18 -4.51 11.95
N ALA A 62 -1.16 -3.68 11.60
CA ALA A 62 -1.69 -3.65 10.24
C ALA A 62 -0.57 -3.41 9.23
N ILE A 63 -0.69 -4.03 8.06
CA ILE A 63 0.37 -4.07 7.03
C ILE A 63 0.85 -2.67 6.67
N GLY A 64 -0.05 -1.67 6.60
CA GLY A 64 0.32 -0.27 6.33
C GLY A 64 1.27 0.37 7.35
N PHE A 65 1.43 -0.24 8.53
CA PHE A 65 2.34 0.21 9.60
C PHE A 65 3.54 -0.72 9.81
N ASN A 66 3.64 -1.79 9.02
CA ASN A 66 4.63 -2.83 9.21
C ASN A 66 5.84 -2.63 8.29
N LYS A 67 6.95 -2.18 8.87
CA LYS A 67 8.18 -1.90 8.13
C LYS A 67 8.82 -3.18 7.55
N GLU A 68 8.80 -4.29 8.29
CA GLU A 68 9.37 -5.55 7.81
C GLU A 68 8.66 -6.02 6.53
N LEU A 69 7.33 -5.82 6.43
CA LEU A 69 6.59 -6.19 5.22
C LEU A 69 6.78 -5.19 4.07
N LEU A 70 6.74 -3.89 4.35
CA LEU A 70 6.74 -2.88 3.27
C LEU A 70 8.13 -2.46 2.82
N THR A 71 9.07 -2.37 3.75
CA THR A 71 10.44 -1.97 3.43
C THR A 71 11.34 -3.17 3.23
N ASP A 72 11.41 -4.08 4.21
CA ASP A 72 12.43 -5.11 4.17
C ASP A 72 12.04 -6.21 3.17
N LEU A 73 10.82 -6.75 3.24
CA LEU A 73 10.34 -7.75 2.29
C LEU A 73 10.00 -7.12 0.92
N LEU A 74 9.01 -6.21 0.85
CA LEU A 74 8.47 -5.75 -0.44
C LEU A 74 9.50 -4.97 -1.26
N ARG A 75 10.19 -4.00 -0.64
CA ARG A 75 11.21 -3.21 -1.35
C ARG A 75 12.58 -3.86 -1.38
N GLY A 76 12.97 -4.51 -0.28
CA GLY A 76 14.29 -5.16 -0.15
C GLY A 76 14.35 -6.47 -0.92
N GLU A 77 13.64 -7.49 -0.45
CA GLU A 77 13.74 -8.84 -1.01
C GLU A 77 13.03 -8.98 -2.37
N LEU A 78 11.81 -8.43 -2.50
CA LEU A 78 11.04 -8.50 -3.75
C LEU A 78 11.43 -7.43 -4.77
N GLY A 79 12.28 -6.47 -4.40
CA GLY A 79 12.83 -5.46 -5.31
C GLY A 79 11.82 -4.44 -5.84
N TYR A 80 10.65 -4.28 -5.20
CA TYR A 80 9.59 -3.40 -5.66
C TYR A 80 10.02 -1.92 -5.71
N LYS A 81 9.84 -1.26 -6.84
CA LYS A 81 10.27 0.13 -7.09
C LYS A 81 9.11 1.13 -7.18
N GLY A 82 7.87 0.65 -7.32
CA GLY A 82 6.69 1.48 -7.52
C GLY A 82 6.19 2.19 -6.26
N VAL A 83 5.00 2.76 -6.37
CA VAL A 83 4.32 3.49 -5.28
C VAL A 83 3.61 2.53 -4.35
N ILE A 84 3.77 2.70 -3.05
CA ILE A 84 2.94 2.05 -2.04
C ILE A 84 1.86 3.06 -1.62
N CYS A 85 0.63 2.83 -2.08
CA CYS A 85 -0.55 3.59 -1.68
C CYS A 85 -1.25 2.85 -0.54
N SER A 86 -1.48 3.50 0.60
CA SER A 86 -2.21 2.87 1.70
C SER A 86 -3.64 2.51 1.28
N ASP A 87 -4.24 1.56 1.98
CA ASP A 87 -5.69 1.42 1.96
C ASP A 87 -6.35 2.63 2.63
N TRP A 88 -7.68 2.79 2.49
CA TRP A 88 -8.40 4.00 2.86
C TRP A 88 -8.65 4.13 4.36
N GLY A 89 -8.27 5.29 4.93
CA GLY A 89 -8.56 5.64 6.33
C GLY A 89 -7.78 4.82 7.34
N ILE A 90 -6.53 4.44 7.06
CA ILE A 90 -5.70 3.67 8.00
C ILE A 90 -5.28 4.49 9.22
N ILE A 91 -5.18 5.81 9.09
CA ILE A 91 -4.75 6.69 10.20
C ILE A 91 -5.90 6.91 11.20
N ASN A 92 -7.08 7.28 10.70
CA ASN A 92 -8.20 7.70 11.53
C ASN A 92 -9.20 6.58 11.83
N GLY A 93 -9.25 5.53 11.05
CA GLY A 93 -10.31 4.50 11.15
C GLY A 93 -9.81 3.07 11.40
N ARG A 94 -8.89 2.59 10.57
CA ARG A 94 -8.49 1.17 10.55
C ARG A 94 -7.03 0.98 10.94
N HIS A 95 -6.70 1.54 12.11
CA HIS A 95 -5.36 1.54 12.70
C HIS A 95 -5.10 0.30 13.56
N TRP A 96 -5.32 -0.88 12.98
CA TRP A 96 -5.22 -2.15 13.71
C TRP A 96 -3.80 -2.39 14.24
N GLY A 97 -3.71 -2.67 15.54
CA GLY A 97 -2.44 -2.90 16.24
C GLY A 97 -1.67 -1.65 16.63
N VAL A 98 -2.17 -0.43 16.29
CA VAL A 98 -1.54 0.85 16.63
C VAL A 98 -2.55 1.85 17.22
N SER A 99 -3.59 1.34 17.89
CA SER A 99 -4.68 2.17 18.43
C SER A 99 -4.25 3.05 19.60
N ASP A 100 -3.18 2.71 20.28
CA ASP A 100 -2.55 3.45 21.38
C ASP A 100 -1.67 4.62 20.92
N LEU A 101 -1.34 4.67 19.62
CA LEU A 101 -0.57 5.76 19.06
C LEU A 101 -1.47 6.96 18.71
N SER A 102 -0.93 8.17 18.87
CA SER A 102 -1.55 9.39 18.36
C SER A 102 -1.63 9.41 16.83
N ILE A 103 -2.42 10.33 16.27
CA ILE A 103 -2.52 10.52 14.81
C ILE A 103 -1.14 10.82 14.22
N GLU A 104 -0.36 11.69 14.84
CA GLU A 104 0.99 12.06 14.43
C GLU A 104 1.93 10.84 14.43
N GLU A 105 1.90 10.04 15.47
CA GLU A 105 2.73 8.83 15.57
C GLU A 105 2.32 7.78 14.54
N ARG A 106 1.04 7.64 14.22
CA ARG A 106 0.56 6.76 13.14
C ARG A 106 1.06 7.22 11.78
N TYR A 107 1.05 8.53 11.48
CA TYR A 107 1.65 9.06 10.26
C TYR A 107 3.14 8.77 10.18
N VAL A 108 3.89 9.03 11.25
CA VAL A 108 5.32 8.72 11.31
C VAL A 108 5.54 7.23 11.04
N LYS A 109 4.84 6.35 11.78
CA LYS A 109 5.01 4.90 11.66
C LYS A 109 4.68 4.39 10.25
N ALA A 110 3.59 4.85 9.64
CA ALA A 110 3.19 4.43 8.29
C ALA A 110 4.20 4.93 7.21
N ILE A 111 4.64 6.18 7.30
CA ILE A 111 5.62 6.75 6.38
C ILE A 111 6.96 6.03 6.51
N GLU A 112 7.44 5.79 7.73
CA GLU A 112 8.69 5.08 7.97
C GLU A 112 8.59 3.58 7.62
N ALA A 113 7.41 2.97 7.72
CA ALA A 113 7.16 1.63 7.21
C ALA A 113 7.29 1.52 5.69
N GLY A 114 7.01 2.59 4.95
CA GLY A 114 7.20 2.58 3.50
C GLY A 114 6.07 3.17 2.67
N ILE A 115 4.96 3.63 3.28
CA ILE A 115 3.84 4.26 2.58
C ILE A 115 4.32 5.52 1.85
N ASP A 116 3.97 5.64 0.58
CA ASP A 116 4.28 6.80 -0.26
C ASP A 116 3.08 7.73 -0.43
N GLN A 117 1.87 7.17 -0.45
CA GLN A 117 0.61 7.89 -0.66
C GLN A 117 -0.45 7.35 0.28
N PHE A 118 -1.21 8.24 0.92
CA PHE A 118 -2.32 7.87 1.79
C PHE A 118 -3.65 7.88 1.03
N GLY A 119 -4.41 6.79 1.15
CA GLY A 119 -5.78 6.69 0.66
C GLY A 119 -6.76 7.28 1.67
N GLY A 120 -7.62 8.21 1.21
CA GLY A 120 -8.72 8.75 2.00
C GLY A 120 -8.36 9.71 3.15
N GLU A 121 -7.08 9.92 3.44
CA GLU A 121 -6.64 10.88 4.47
C GLU A 121 -6.47 12.27 3.87
N LYS A 122 -6.73 13.31 4.67
CA LYS A 122 -6.71 14.72 4.23
C LYS A 122 -5.82 15.62 5.09
N ASP A 123 -5.16 15.08 6.10
CA ASP A 123 -4.44 15.82 7.15
C ASP A 123 -3.01 16.19 6.70
N THR A 124 -2.88 16.87 5.55
CA THR A 124 -1.57 17.28 5.00
C THR A 124 -0.78 18.15 5.97
N ASP A 125 -1.45 18.99 6.75
CA ASP A 125 -0.82 19.89 7.71
C ASP A 125 -0.12 19.13 8.85
N VAL A 126 -0.61 17.95 9.20
CA VAL A 126 0.05 17.07 10.17
C VAL A 126 1.42 16.65 9.65
N VAL A 127 1.51 16.20 8.40
CA VAL A 127 2.78 15.76 7.79
C VAL A 127 3.77 16.94 7.68
N VAL A 128 3.29 18.12 7.27
CA VAL A 128 4.11 19.35 7.21
C VAL A 128 4.67 19.70 8.60
N THR A 129 3.82 19.64 9.63
CA THR A 129 4.22 19.91 11.01
C THR A 129 5.27 18.91 11.50
N LEU A 130 5.12 17.63 11.18
CA LEU A 130 6.08 16.59 11.54
C LEU A 130 7.47 16.81 10.90
N ILE A 131 7.50 17.29 9.66
CA ILE A 131 8.75 17.67 9.00
C ILE A 131 9.38 18.88 9.71
N GLN A 132 8.61 19.93 10.00
CA GLN A 132 9.08 21.14 10.69
C GLN A 132 9.64 20.83 12.09
N LYS A 133 9.08 19.85 12.77
CA LYS A 133 9.54 19.35 14.08
C LYS A 133 10.70 18.35 14.00
N ASN A 134 11.20 18.03 12.79
CA ASN A 134 12.20 17.00 12.54
C ASN A 134 11.78 15.58 13.00
N SER A 135 10.48 15.33 13.15
CA SER A 135 9.94 13.99 13.44
C SER A 135 9.86 13.12 12.18
N LEU A 136 9.85 13.73 10.99
CA LEU A 136 9.96 13.07 9.69
C LEU A 136 11.06 13.74 8.86
N SER A 137 11.88 12.92 8.20
CA SER A 137 12.90 13.41 7.29
C SER A 137 12.28 13.89 5.97
N ILE A 138 12.65 15.09 5.53
CA ILE A 138 12.29 15.60 4.21
C ILE A 138 12.79 14.68 3.08
N ASP A 139 13.93 14.02 3.25
CA ASP A 139 14.47 13.08 2.27
C ASP A 139 13.57 11.84 2.13
N ARG A 140 12.95 11.38 3.24
CA ARG A 140 11.97 10.30 3.17
C ARG A 140 10.74 10.71 2.35
N ILE A 141 10.23 11.90 2.57
CA ILE A 141 9.10 12.46 1.81
C ILE A 141 9.48 12.64 0.33
N ASN A 142 10.65 13.18 0.04
CA ASN A 142 11.15 13.36 -1.32
C ASN A 142 11.23 12.03 -2.10
N LYS A 143 11.56 10.91 -1.43
CA LYS A 143 11.53 9.58 -2.05
C LYS A 143 10.13 9.19 -2.50
N SER A 144 9.12 9.46 -1.67
CA SER A 144 7.71 9.20 -2.00
C SER A 144 7.23 10.07 -3.15
N VAL A 145 7.47 11.38 -3.07
CA VAL A 145 7.11 12.34 -4.13
C VAL A 145 7.73 11.93 -5.48
N ARG A 146 8.99 11.54 -5.48
CA ARG A 146 9.69 11.09 -6.70
C ARG A 146 9.01 9.87 -7.34
N ARG A 147 8.58 8.89 -6.55
CA ARG A 147 7.87 7.71 -7.06
C ARG A 147 6.51 8.08 -7.66
N ILE A 148 5.75 8.92 -6.97
CA ILE A 148 4.44 9.37 -7.43
C ILE A 148 4.58 10.20 -8.72
N LEU A 149 5.52 11.14 -8.77
CA LEU A 149 5.77 11.94 -9.97
C LEU A 149 6.24 11.07 -11.13
N LYS A 150 7.13 10.11 -10.87
CA LYS A 150 7.56 9.16 -11.91
C LYS A 150 6.38 8.46 -12.56
N ASN A 151 5.42 7.93 -11.78
CA ASN A 151 4.21 7.31 -12.33
C ASN A 151 3.42 8.28 -13.23
N LYS A 152 3.30 9.55 -12.83
CA LYS A 152 2.59 10.56 -13.64
C LYS A 152 3.32 10.84 -14.95
N PHE A 153 4.66 10.88 -14.94
CA PHE A 153 5.46 11.04 -16.16
C PHE A 153 5.36 9.79 -17.05
N ASP A 154 5.47 8.60 -16.48
CA ASP A 154 5.37 7.35 -17.24
C ASP A 154 4.01 7.18 -17.92
N LEU A 155 2.95 7.73 -17.33
CA LEU A 155 1.60 7.75 -17.90
C LEU A 155 1.37 8.89 -18.90
N GLY A 156 2.35 9.79 -19.12
CA GLY A 156 2.21 10.93 -20.04
C GLY A 156 1.23 12.01 -19.56
N LEU A 157 0.89 12.04 -18.25
CA LEU A 157 -0.14 12.97 -17.73
C LEU A 157 0.27 14.44 -17.83
N PHE A 158 1.54 14.75 -17.98
CA PHE A 158 2.02 16.12 -18.17
C PHE A 158 2.03 16.54 -19.64
N ASP A 159 1.97 15.57 -20.57
CA ASP A 159 1.92 15.82 -22.02
C ASP A 159 0.46 15.86 -22.51
N ASN A 160 -0.31 14.84 -22.16
CA ASN A 160 -1.75 14.77 -22.47
C ASN A 160 -2.50 13.93 -21.41
N PRO A 161 -3.19 14.58 -20.45
CA PRO A 161 -3.95 13.88 -19.42
C PRO A 161 -5.32 13.35 -19.90
N TYR A 162 -5.72 13.65 -21.12
CA TYR A 162 -7.05 13.33 -21.66
C TYR A 162 -7.01 12.00 -22.45
N VAL A 163 -8.13 11.28 -22.41
CA VAL A 163 -8.38 10.09 -23.22
C VAL A 163 -9.20 10.44 -24.45
N ASN A 164 -8.98 9.73 -25.57
CA ASN A 164 -9.84 9.83 -26.73
C ASN A 164 -11.08 8.97 -26.55
N ILE A 165 -12.24 9.59 -26.31
CA ILE A 165 -13.50 8.90 -26.05
C ILE A 165 -13.95 8.06 -27.26
N GLU A 166 -13.68 8.49 -28.48
CA GLU A 166 -14.05 7.77 -29.71
C GLU A 166 -13.31 6.43 -29.86
N GLU A 167 -12.17 6.28 -29.20
CA GLU A 167 -11.40 5.03 -29.23
C GLU A 167 -11.83 4.02 -28.15
N VAL A 168 -12.68 4.42 -27.19
CA VAL A 168 -13.02 3.58 -26.02
C VAL A 168 -13.69 2.27 -26.48
N GLU A 169 -14.65 2.34 -27.41
CA GLU A 169 -15.38 1.17 -27.90
C GLU A 169 -14.45 0.14 -28.55
N ASN A 170 -13.33 0.58 -29.12
CA ASN A 170 -12.35 -0.30 -29.78
C ASN A 170 -11.28 -0.85 -28.81
N LYS A 171 -11.22 -0.33 -27.56
CA LYS A 171 -10.18 -0.67 -26.59
C LYS A 171 -10.73 -1.39 -25.36
N VAL A 172 -11.99 -1.15 -25.00
CA VAL A 172 -12.61 -1.68 -23.78
C VAL A 172 -13.70 -2.68 -24.15
N SER A 173 -13.75 -3.77 -23.40
CA SER A 173 -14.76 -4.84 -23.58
C SER A 173 -14.82 -5.42 -25.00
N THR A 174 -13.71 -5.44 -25.74
CA THR A 174 -13.61 -6.14 -27.01
C THR A 174 -13.60 -7.66 -26.77
N ASP A 175 -14.01 -8.46 -27.77
CA ASP A 175 -13.97 -9.92 -27.70
C ASP A 175 -12.60 -10.45 -27.28
N ARG A 176 -11.52 -9.79 -27.69
CA ARG A 176 -10.16 -10.10 -27.28
C ARG A 176 -9.92 -9.88 -25.77
N ASN A 177 -10.52 -8.85 -25.20
CA ASN A 177 -10.36 -8.52 -23.77
C ASN A 177 -11.27 -9.37 -22.88
N ILE A 178 -12.36 -9.91 -23.43
CA ILE A 178 -13.31 -10.79 -22.73
C ILE A 178 -12.80 -12.24 -22.73
N ALA A 179 -12.03 -12.63 -23.76
CA ALA A 179 -11.49 -13.99 -23.89
C ALA A 179 -10.22 -14.28 -23.06
N LEU A 180 -9.69 -13.29 -22.33
CA LEU A 180 -8.57 -13.41 -21.38
C LEU A 180 -9.10 -13.59 -19.97
#